data_7a8ed838908ab421b78b489648d637ac
#
_entry.id   7a8ed838908ab421b78b489648d637ac
#
_cell.length_a   1.000
_cell.length_b   1.000
_cell.length_c   1.000
_cell.angle_alpha   90.00
_cell.angle_beta   90.00
_cell.angle_gamma   90.00
#
_symmetry.space_group_name_H-M   'P 1'
#
loop_
_entity.id
_entity.type
_entity.pdbx_description
1 polymer ?
#
loop_
_entity_poly.entity_id
_entity_poly.type
_entity_poly.pdbx_seq_one_letter_code
_entity_poly.pdbx_strand_id
1 'polypeptide(L)'
;MSLQQAIFPSQWKRANVSPVFKNNKHSEVKNYRPISLLSVISKCMERCVYKHVYNHLLQNDMLTCNQSGFTKGDSAVNQLVNISNEFGKALDSGKEIRVVFL
;
A
#
# COMPACT_ATOMS: atom_id res chain seq x y z
N MET A 1 -20.96 -21.50 4.41
CA MET A 1 -20.56 -20.10 4.22
C MET A 1 -19.06 -20.03 3.93
N SER A 2 -18.61 -19.09 3.06
CA SER A 2 -17.24 -19.02 2.53
C SER A 2 -16.14 -19.09 3.61
N LEU A 3 -16.26 -18.31 4.70
CA LEU A 3 -15.28 -18.30 5.80
C LEU A 3 -15.23 -19.64 6.58
N GLN A 4 -16.36 -20.26 6.83
CA GLN A 4 -16.41 -21.53 7.56
C GLN A 4 -15.83 -22.70 6.75
N GLN A 5 -15.93 -22.60 5.43
CA GLN A 5 -15.44 -23.62 4.50
C GLN A 5 -14.03 -23.32 3.99
N ALA A 6 -13.44 -22.18 4.39
CA ALA A 6 -12.17 -21.65 3.90
C ALA A 6 -12.11 -21.58 2.35
N ILE A 7 -13.27 -21.34 1.71
CA ILE A 7 -13.39 -21.26 0.25
C ILE A 7 -13.65 -19.81 -0.16
N PHE A 8 -12.77 -19.26 -1.00
CA PHE A 8 -13.00 -17.99 -1.67
C PHE A 8 -13.71 -18.24 -3.00
N PRO A 9 -14.97 -17.78 -3.19
CA PRO A 9 -15.76 -18.07 -4.38
C PRO A 9 -15.07 -17.64 -5.68
N SER A 10 -15.14 -18.46 -6.72
CA SER A 10 -14.49 -18.17 -8.01
C SER A 10 -14.99 -16.89 -8.67
N GLN A 11 -16.25 -16.55 -8.48
CA GLN A 11 -16.84 -15.29 -8.96
C GLN A 11 -16.19 -14.04 -8.34
N TRP A 12 -15.71 -14.13 -7.10
CA TRP A 12 -15.05 -13.02 -6.41
C TRP A 12 -13.59 -12.83 -6.84
N LYS A 13 -13.01 -13.85 -7.48
CA LYS A 13 -11.66 -13.79 -8.06
C LYS A 13 -11.62 -13.11 -9.43
N ARG A 14 -12.78 -12.85 -10.03
CA ARG A 14 -12.87 -12.19 -11.34
C ARG A 14 -12.92 -10.69 -11.16
N ALA A 15 -12.20 -9.98 -12.02
CA ALA A 15 -12.19 -8.53 -12.06
C ALA A 15 -12.38 -8.04 -13.50
N ASN A 16 -13.08 -6.93 -13.66
CA ASN A 16 -13.05 -6.17 -14.89
C ASN A 16 -11.82 -5.26 -14.87
N VAL A 17 -10.98 -5.33 -15.88
CA VAL A 17 -9.79 -4.48 -15.96
C VAL A 17 -10.13 -3.23 -16.78
N SER A 18 -9.98 -2.06 -16.17
CA SER A 18 -10.13 -0.76 -16.82
C SER A 18 -8.76 -0.10 -17.01
N PRO A 19 -8.38 0.26 -18.24
CA PRO A 19 -7.14 0.96 -18.49
C PRO A 19 -7.30 2.44 -18.09
N VAL A 20 -6.49 2.92 -17.14
CA VAL A 20 -6.47 4.32 -16.74
C VAL A 20 -5.21 4.99 -17.29
N PHE A 21 -5.40 6.05 -18.06
CA PHE A 21 -4.32 6.82 -18.66
C PHE A 21 -3.42 7.45 -17.56
N LYS A 22 -2.12 7.30 -17.71
CA LYS A 22 -1.14 7.83 -16.75
C LYS A 22 -0.57 9.17 -17.21
N ASN A 23 0.09 9.17 -18.37
CA ASN A 23 0.70 10.36 -18.98
C ASN A 23 1.28 10.02 -20.37
N ASN A 24 1.81 11.00 -21.07
CA ASN A 24 2.43 10.93 -22.39
C ASN A 24 1.43 10.68 -23.54
N LYS A 25 1.73 9.77 -24.45
CA LYS A 25 0.93 9.52 -25.66
C LYS A 25 -0.16 8.49 -25.41
N HIS A 26 -1.39 8.83 -25.76
CA HIS A 26 -2.54 7.92 -25.64
C HIS A 26 -2.46 6.67 -26.54
N SER A 27 -1.67 6.70 -27.60
CA SER A 27 -1.50 5.58 -28.53
C SER A 27 -0.63 4.44 -27.99
N GLU A 28 0.05 4.64 -26.87
CA GLU A 28 0.98 3.66 -26.32
C GLU A 28 0.40 2.96 -25.08
N VAL A 29 0.28 1.64 -25.14
CA VAL A 29 -0.29 0.80 -24.08
C VAL A 29 0.46 0.95 -22.73
N LYS A 30 1.77 1.15 -22.77
CA LYS A 30 2.61 1.36 -21.57
C LYS A 30 2.23 2.59 -20.75
N ASN A 31 1.50 3.53 -21.37
CA ASN A 31 1.02 4.76 -20.72
C ASN A 31 -0.31 4.58 -19.97
N TYR A 32 -0.81 3.35 -19.89
CA TYR A 32 -2.02 3.02 -19.14
C TYR A 32 -1.72 2.13 -17.95
N ARG A 33 -2.44 2.37 -16.86
CA ARG A 33 -2.43 1.51 -15.67
C ARG A 33 -3.64 0.59 -15.73
N PRO A 34 -3.47 -0.73 -15.71
CA PRO A 34 -4.59 -1.65 -15.58
C PRO A 34 -5.15 -1.57 -14.16
N ILE A 35 -6.36 -1.08 -14.01
CA ILE A 35 -7.06 -1.05 -12.72
C ILE A 35 -8.09 -2.17 -12.68
N SER A 36 -7.93 -3.09 -11.74
CA SER A 36 -8.84 -4.22 -11.54
C SER A 36 -10.05 -3.81 -10.70
N LEU A 37 -11.22 -3.88 -11.29
CA LEU A 37 -12.50 -3.62 -10.64
C LEU A 37 -13.07 -4.93 -10.11
N LEU A 38 -12.85 -5.19 -8.82
CA LEU A 38 -13.37 -6.35 -8.11
C LEU A 38 -14.85 -6.15 -7.73
N SER A 39 -15.55 -7.25 -7.47
CA SER A 39 -16.92 -7.19 -6.97
C SER A 39 -16.99 -6.50 -5.61
N VAL A 40 -18.10 -5.80 -5.33
CA VAL A 40 -18.32 -5.12 -4.04
C VAL A 40 -18.27 -6.11 -2.87
N ILE A 41 -18.81 -7.30 -3.05
CA ILE A 41 -18.84 -8.35 -2.02
C ILE A 41 -17.40 -8.81 -1.69
N SER A 42 -16.55 -9.00 -2.71
CA SER A 42 -15.13 -9.32 -2.53
C SER A 42 -14.43 -8.24 -1.69
N LYS A 43 -14.62 -6.98 -2.03
CA LYS A 43 -14.05 -5.85 -1.27
C LYS A 43 -14.55 -5.75 0.16
N CYS A 44 -15.83 -6.06 0.40
CA CYS A 44 -16.37 -6.11 1.77
C CYS A 44 -15.69 -7.22 2.59
N MET A 45 -15.53 -8.40 1.98
CA MET A 45 -14.85 -9.53 2.62
C MET A 45 -13.38 -9.19 2.94
N GLU A 46 -12.65 -8.66 1.96
CA GLU A 46 -11.26 -8.21 2.13
C GLU A 46 -11.14 -7.19 3.26
N ARG A 47 -12.06 -6.24 3.34
CA ARG A 47 -12.07 -5.22 4.40
C ARG A 47 -12.28 -5.83 5.78
N CYS A 48 -13.15 -6.84 5.90
CA CYS A 48 -13.34 -7.56 7.16
C CYS A 48 -12.07 -8.28 7.59
N VAL A 49 -11.45 -9.02 6.68
CA VAL A 49 -10.19 -9.74 6.94
C VAL A 49 -9.07 -8.77 7.29
N TYR A 50 -8.91 -7.71 6.49
CA TYR A 50 -7.91 -6.67 6.72
C TYR A 50 -8.02 -6.09 8.13
N LYS A 51 -9.24 -5.75 8.58
CA LYS A 51 -9.46 -5.17 9.91
C LYS A 51 -8.93 -6.08 11.03
N HIS A 52 -9.21 -7.37 10.94
CA HIS A 52 -8.77 -8.34 11.95
C HIS A 52 -7.25 -8.56 11.91
N VAL A 53 -6.69 -8.75 10.71
CA VAL A 53 -5.25 -8.93 10.53
C VAL A 53 -4.48 -7.68 10.98
N TYR A 54 -4.90 -6.50 10.56
CA TYR A 54 -4.24 -5.25 10.91
C TYR A 54 -4.26 -4.99 12.42
N ASN A 55 -5.41 -5.22 13.08
CA ASN A 55 -5.51 -5.09 14.53
C ASN A 55 -4.60 -6.10 15.26
N HIS A 56 -4.51 -7.32 14.77
CA HIS A 56 -3.59 -8.32 15.32
C HIS A 56 -2.13 -7.87 15.21
N LEU A 57 -1.72 -7.36 14.06
CA LEU A 57 -0.36 -6.84 13.85
C LEU A 57 -0.04 -5.67 14.78
N LEU A 58 -0.99 -4.74 14.97
CA LEU A 58 -0.82 -3.62 15.89
C LEU A 58 -0.72 -4.06 17.35
N GLN A 59 -1.59 -4.98 17.78
CA GLN A 59 -1.61 -5.45 19.16
C GLN A 59 -0.35 -6.24 19.58
N ASN A 60 0.34 -6.81 18.61
CA ASN A 60 1.54 -7.60 18.84
C ASN A 60 2.84 -6.86 18.43
N ASP A 61 2.78 -5.54 18.19
CA ASP A 61 3.92 -4.71 17.78
C ASP A 61 4.71 -5.29 16.58
N MET A 62 3.99 -5.93 15.64
CA MET A 62 4.60 -6.59 14.48
C MET A 62 4.87 -5.62 13.32
N LEU A 63 4.42 -4.37 13.43
CA LEU A 63 4.68 -3.32 12.45
C LEU A 63 5.86 -2.46 12.92
N THR A 64 6.81 -2.21 12.02
CA THR A 64 7.93 -1.32 12.35
C THR A 64 7.47 0.14 12.44
N CYS A 65 8.00 0.88 13.42
CA CYS A 65 7.74 2.32 13.57
C CYS A 65 8.26 3.17 12.38
N ASN A 66 9.16 2.61 11.57
CA ASN A 66 9.70 3.29 10.40
C ASN A 66 8.85 3.12 9.13
N GLN A 67 7.74 2.35 9.20
CA GLN A 67 6.87 2.12 8.07
C GLN A 67 5.80 3.22 7.98
N SER A 68 5.89 4.06 6.96
CA SER A 68 4.88 5.08 6.64
C SER A 68 3.86 4.60 5.59
N GLY A 69 4.31 3.81 4.62
CA GLY A 69 3.44 3.29 3.56
C GLY A 69 2.30 2.43 4.12
N PHE A 70 1.06 2.72 3.69
CA PHE A 70 -0.16 2.01 4.11
C PHE A 70 -0.48 2.09 5.61
N THR A 71 0.18 2.96 6.36
CA THR A 71 -0.08 3.18 7.79
C THR A 71 -1.17 4.23 7.97
N LYS A 72 -2.20 3.90 8.78
CA LYS A 72 -3.31 4.82 9.04
C LYS A 72 -2.82 6.05 9.79
N GLY A 73 -3.15 7.23 9.28
CA GLY A 73 -2.79 8.51 9.90
C GLY A 73 -1.41 9.04 9.49
N ASP A 74 -0.68 8.30 8.68
CA ASP A 74 0.58 8.77 8.10
C ASP A 74 0.42 9.26 6.66
N SER A 75 1.40 10.00 6.15
CA SER A 75 1.36 10.59 4.82
C SER A 75 2.77 10.68 4.20
N ALA A 76 2.81 10.83 2.88
CA ALA A 76 4.06 11.09 2.17
C ALA A 76 4.77 12.36 2.66
N VAL A 77 4.01 13.36 3.12
CA VAL A 77 4.57 14.60 3.68
C VAL A 77 5.29 14.33 4.99
N ASN A 78 4.68 13.56 5.90
CA ASN A 78 5.31 13.17 7.17
C ASN A 78 6.62 12.41 6.91
N GLN A 79 6.60 11.48 5.96
CA GLN A 79 7.80 10.73 5.58
C GLN A 79 8.91 11.65 5.04
N LEU A 80 8.57 12.60 4.17
CA LEU A 80 9.54 13.56 3.65
C LEU A 80 10.14 14.44 4.76
N VAL A 81 9.32 14.88 5.71
CA VAL A 81 9.78 15.67 6.87
C VAL A 81 10.74 14.82 7.72
N ASN A 82 10.41 13.58 8.00
CA ASN A 82 11.29 12.68 8.77
C ASN A 82 12.63 12.47 8.06
N ILE A 83 12.63 12.17 6.76
CA ILE A 83 13.84 11.99 5.96
C ILE A 83 14.68 13.27 5.96
N SER A 84 14.06 14.43 5.75
CA SER A 84 14.76 15.73 5.75
C SER A 84 15.40 16.00 7.10
N ASN A 85 14.73 15.68 8.20
CA ASN A 85 15.25 15.86 9.55
C ASN A 85 16.45 14.92 9.82
N GLU A 86 16.37 13.67 9.41
CA GLU A 86 17.49 12.72 9.54
C GLU A 86 18.70 13.16 8.69
N PHE A 87 18.45 13.69 7.49
CA PHE A 87 19.52 14.24 6.66
C PHE A 87 20.17 15.47 7.29
N GLY A 88 19.36 16.39 7.85
CA GLY A 88 19.87 17.55 8.58
C GLY A 88 20.77 17.15 9.73
N LYS A 89 20.30 16.24 10.60
CA LYS A 89 21.09 15.73 11.74
C LYS A 89 22.42 15.10 11.31
N ALA A 90 22.41 14.34 10.21
CA ALA A 90 23.61 13.70 9.70
C ALA A 90 24.63 14.72 9.18
N LEU A 91 24.18 15.72 8.43
CA LEU A 91 25.02 16.80 7.90
C LEU A 91 25.59 17.65 9.06
N ASP A 92 24.80 18.04 10.04
CA ASP A 92 25.25 18.78 11.21
C ASP A 92 26.29 18.02 12.03
N SER A 93 26.25 16.70 11.97
CA SER A 93 27.21 15.79 12.63
C SER A 93 28.43 15.48 11.76
N GLY A 94 28.54 16.06 10.56
CA GLY A 94 29.65 15.78 9.62
C GLY A 94 29.64 14.35 9.05
N LYS A 95 28.49 13.66 9.05
CA LYS A 95 28.36 12.29 8.57
C LYS A 95 27.93 12.24 7.11
N GLU A 96 28.36 11.20 6.42
CA GLU A 96 27.86 10.88 5.08
C GLU A 96 26.48 10.20 5.15
N ILE A 97 25.64 10.51 4.18
CA ILE A 97 24.31 9.87 4.03
C ILE A 97 24.35 8.97 2.80
N ARG A 98 23.93 7.73 2.95
CA ARG A 98 23.73 6.79 1.85
C ARG A 98 22.30 6.36 1.80
N VAL A 99 21.64 6.53 0.63
CA VAL A 99 20.25 6.17 0.42
C VAL A 99 20.17 5.03 -0.58
N VAL A 100 19.39 4.01 -0.24
CA VAL A 100 19.12 2.87 -1.12
C VAL A 100 17.63 2.86 -1.44
N PHE A 101 17.29 2.86 -2.71
CA PHE A 101 15.92 2.69 -3.20
C PHE A 101 15.76 1.25 -3.68
N LEU A 102 14.72 0.57 -3.18
CA LEU A 102 14.38 -0.81 -3.49
C LEU A 102 13.07 -0.89 -4.30
#